data_133c7c7bd5173e6ee18f0a7096dedf25
#
_entry.id   133c7c7bd5173e6ee18f0a7096dedf25
#
_cell.length_a   1.000
_cell.length_b   1.000
_cell.length_c   1.000
_cell.angle_alpha   90.00
_cell.angle_beta   90.00
_cell.angle_gamma   90.00
#
_symmetry.space_group_name_H-M   'P 1'
#
loop_
_entity.id
_entity.type
_entity.pdbx_description
1 polymer ?
#
loop_
_entity_poly.entity_id
_entity_poly.type
_entity_poly.pdbx_seq_one_letter_code
_entity_poly.pdbx_strand_id
1 'polypeptide(L)'
;MEAPEAEEALAAAEVVARLQGNWGPRNAYTETVDAWVERTALEVSEGVVTKAKTVIKRVLATPSELLELWQEAPEFEAWKALVEQLVERVAA
;
A
#
# COMPACT_ATOMS: atom_id res chain seq x y z
N MET A 1 -1.33 -12.21 10.26
CA MET A 1 -2.10 -11.70 9.11
C MET A 1 -1.89 -12.62 7.91
N GLU A 2 -2.96 -13.09 7.33
CA GLU A 2 -2.91 -13.97 6.16
C GLU A 2 -2.54 -13.21 4.88
N ALA A 3 -1.90 -13.88 3.92
CA ALA A 3 -1.41 -13.23 2.70
C ALA A 3 -2.50 -12.51 1.89
N PRO A 4 -3.68 -13.10 1.60
CA PRO A 4 -4.72 -12.39 0.88
C PRO A 4 -5.19 -11.12 1.58
N GLU A 5 -5.33 -11.16 2.90
CA GLU A 5 -5.70 -10.02 3.72
C GLU A 5 -4.64 -8.91 3.65
N ALA A 6 -3.36 -9.29 3.71
CA ALA A 6 -2.26 -8.35 3.59
C ALA A 6 -2.21 -7.69 2.21
N GLU A 7 -2.44 -8.46 1.16
CA GLU A 7 -2.47 -7.93 -0.21
C GLU A 7 -3.60 -6.93 -0.41
N GLU A 8 -4.78 -7.22 0.12
CA GLU A 8 -5.91 -6.29 0.09
C GLU A 8 -5.61 -5.00 0.86
N ALA A 9 -4.95 -5.14 2.01
CA ALA A 9 -4.56 -3.99 2.83
C ALA A 9 -3.57 -3.09 2.09
N LEU A 10 -2.59 -3.66 1.42
CA LEU A 10 -1.62 -2.89 0.64
C LEU A 10 -2.27 -2.20 -0.55
N ALA A 11 -3.20 -2.88 -1.24
CA ALA A 11 -3.94 -2.29 -2.35
C ALA A 11 -4.80 -1.10 -1.88
N ALA A 12 -5.48 -1.23 -0.75
CA ALA A 12 -6.27 -0.15 -0.17
C ALA A 12 -5.40 1.04 0.24
N ALA A 13 -4.23 0.78 0.82
CA ALA A 13 -3.29 1.82 1.20
C ALA A 13 -2.74 2.58 -0.01
N GLU A 14 -2.51 1.89 -1.14
CA GLU A 14 -2.12 2.53 -2.40
C GLU A 14 -3.20 3.51 -2.87
N VAL A 15 -4.47 3.13 -2.79
CA VAL A 15 -5.58 4.01 -3.16
C VAL A 15 -5.58 5.25 -2.27
N VAL A 16 -5.38 5.08 -0.97
CA VAL A 16 -5.31 6.19 -0.01
C VAL A 16 -4.19 7.16 -0.39
N ALA A 17 -2.99 6.65 -0.67
CA ALA A 17 -1.86 7.49 -1.07
C ALA A 17 -2.16 8.26 -2.35
N ARG A 18 -2.74 7.60 -3.36
CA ARG A 18 -3.09 8.23 -4.63
C ARG A 18 -4.17 9.30 -4.47
N LEU A 19 -5.17 9.06 -3.63
CA LEU A 19 -6.22 10.06 -3.35
C LEU A 19 -5.64 11.33 -2.71
N GLN A 20 -4.53 11.21 -2.00
CA GLN A 20 -3.82 12.35 -1.42
C GLN A 20 -2.87 13.04 -2.42
N GLY A 21 -2.78 12.54 -3.65
CA GLY A 21 -1.86 13.05 -4.66
C GLY A 21 -0.45 12.51 -4.55
N ASN A 22 -0.23 11.51 -3.73
CA ASN A 22 1.10 10.89 -3.51
C ASN A 22 1.23 9.63 -4.35
N TRP A 23 1.39 9.82 -5.65
CA TRP A 23 1.40 8.75 -6.63
C TRP A 23 2.64 7.87 -6.53
N GLY A 24 2.41 6.55 -6.64
CA GLY A 24 3.46 5.59 -6.91
C GLY A 24 3.60 5.36 -8.42
N PRO A 25 4.25 4.27 -8.83
CA PRO A 25 4.37 3.93 -10.24
C PRO A 25 3.00 3.84 -10.92
N ARG A 26 2.89 4.41 -12.12
CA ARG A 26 1.68 4.38 -12.94
C ARG A 26 1.99 3.60 -14.20
N ASN A 27 1.21 2.57 -14.47
CA ASN A 27 1.42 1.69 -15.61
C ASN A 27 0.08 1.06 -16.06
N ALA A 28 0.13 0.13 -16.99
CA ALA A 28 -1.07 -0.54 -17.51
C ALA A 28 -1.86 -1.27 -16.42
N TYR A 29 -1.19 -1.78 -15.39
CA TYR A 29 -1.85 -2.51 -14.30
C TYR A 29 -2.60 -1.59 -13.33
N THR A 30 -2.17 -0.35 -13.20
CA THR A 30 -2.78 0.63 -12.29
C THR A 30 -3.76 1.56 -12.99
N GLU A 31 -3.85 1.50 -14.32
CA GLU A 31 -4.60 2.44 -15.14
C GLU A 31 -6.06 2.65 -14.69
N THR A 32 -6.78 1.57 -14.41
CA THR A 32 -8.19 1.66 -14.00
C THR A 32 -8.33 2.39 -12.65
N VAL A 33 -7.49 2.05 -11.70
CA VAL A 33 -7.49 2.70 -10.38
C VAL A 33 -7.06 4.15 -10.50
N ASP A 34 -6.03 4.44 -11.28
CA ASP A 34 -5.54 5.79 -11.49
C ASP A 34 -6.60 6.69 -12.11
N ALA A 35 -7.31 6.19 -13.12
CA ALA A 35 -8.41 6.92 -13.75
C ALA A 35 -9.55 7.19 -12.75
N TRP A 36 -9.88 6.21 -11.91
CA TRP A 36 -10.89 6.38 -10.87
C TRP A 36 -10.48 7.46 -9.86
N VAL A 37 -9.23 7.42 -9.43
CA VAL A 37 -8.69 8.41 -8.48
C VAL A 37 -8.73 9.82 -9.07
N GLU A 38 -8.33 9.97 -10.33
CA GLU A 38 -8.30 11.27 -11.00
C GLU A 38 -9.68 11.91 -11.14
N ARG A 39 -10.74 11.11 -11.34
CA ARG A 39 -12.09 11.64 -11.49
C ARG A 39 -12.87 11.71 -10.18
N THR A 40 -12.29 11.21 -9.08
CA THR A 40 -12.95 11.15 -7.78
C THR A 40 -12.33 12.17 -6.84
N ALA A 41 -13.12 13.16 -6.41
CA ALA A 41 -12.65 14.22 -5.53
C ALA A 41 -12.96 13.87 -4.07
N LEU A 42 -12.33 12.83 -3.54
CA LEU A 42 -12.50 12.41 -2.15
C LEU A 42 -11.36 12.96 -1.29
N GLU A 43 -11.73 13.53 -0.16
CA GLU A 43 -10.76 13.89 0.87
C GLU A 43 -10.53 12.70 1.78
N VAL A 44 -9.27 12.46 2.10
CA VAL A 44 -8.88 11.37 3.00
C VAL A 44 -8.73 11.92 4.41
N SER A 45 -9.49 11.34 5.36
CA SER A 45 -9.42 11.76 6.77
C SER A 45 -8.12 11.29 7.43
N GLU A 46 -7.71 11.98 8.51
CA GLU A 46 -6.56 11.56 9.31
C GLU A 46 -6.74 10.17 9.90
N GLY A 47 -7.98 9.80 10.26
CA GLY A 47 -8.28 8.47 10.76
C GLY A 47 -7.99 7.37 9.75
N VAL A 48 -8.33 7.60 8.48
CA VAL A 48 -8.03 6.66 7.39
C VAL A 48 -6.53 6.56 7.15
N VAL A 49 -5.82 7.69 7.15
CA VAL A 49 -4.36 7.71 7.01
C VAL A 49 -3.70 6.92 8.13
N THR A 50 -4.12 7.12 9.37
CA THR A 50 -3.58 6.39 10.52
C THR A 50 -3.81 4.90 10.40
N LYS A 51 -5.01 4.49 9.99
CA LYS A 51 -5.32 3.06 9.79
C LYS A 51 -4.48 2.46 8.68
N ALA A 52 -4.30 3.16 7.58
CA ALA A 52 -3.48 2.70 6.46
C ALA A 52 -2.03 2.48 6.89
N LYS A 53 -1.45 3.43 7.61
CA LYS A 53 -0.09 3.32 8.15
C LYS A 53 0.05 2.13 9.09
N THR A 54 -0.90 1.97 10.00
CA THR A 54 -0.89 0.87 10.97
C THR A 54 -0.95 -0.48 10.28
N VAL A 55 -1.82 -0.61 9.27
CA VAL A 55 -1.97 -1.87 8.53
C VAL A 55 -0.70 -2.20 7.74
N ILE A 56 -0.09 -1.22 7.07
CA ILE A 56 1.15 -1.46 6.32
C ILE A 56 2.26 -1.93 7.25
N LYS A 57 2.41 -1.28 8.40
CA LYS A 57 3.42 -1.66 9.39
C LYS A 57 3.18 -3.09 9.89
N ARG A 58 1.93 -3.49 10.03
CA ARG A 58 1.59 -4.84 10.46
C ARG A 58 1.94 -5.89 9.39
N VAL A 59 1.82 -5.54 8.12
CA VAL A 59 2.25 -6.42 7.02
C VAL A 59 3.76 -6.70 7.11
N LEU A 60 4.53 -5.71 7.53
CA LEU A 60 6.00 -5.81 7.68
C LEU A 60 6.44 -6.39 9.03
N ALA A 61 5.51 -6.69 9.93
CA ALA A 61 5.80 -7.22 11.26
C ALA A 61 5.35 -8.66 11.39
N THR A 62 6.09 -9.48 12.11
CA THR A 62 5.68 -10.86 12.40
C THR A 62 4.57 -10.88 13.44
N PRO A 63 3.59 -11.82 13.37
CA PRO A 63 3.42 -12.77 12.28
C PRO A 63 2.74 -12.16 11.06
N SER A 64 3.32 -12.34 9.87
CA SER A 64 2.76 -11.90 8.61
C SER A 64 3.07 -12.96 7.55
N GLU A 65 2.05 -13.61 7.02
CA GLU A 65 2.20 -14.62 5.99
C GLU A 65 2.80 -14.05 4.71
N LEU A 66 2.37 -12.85 4.30
CA LEU A 66 2.90 -12.21 3.10
C LEU A 66 4.37 -11.87 3.26
N LEU A 67 4.77 -11.35 4.43
CA LEU A 67 6.17 -11.07 4.74
C LEU A 67 7.00 -12.34 4.63
N GLU A 68 6.53 -13.45 5.22
CA GLU A 68 7.23 -14.74 5.18
C GLU A 68 7.40 -15.26 3.75
N LEU A 69 6.35 -15.13 2.91
CA LEU A 69 6.41 -15.54 1.52
C LEU A 69 7.46 -14.73 0.74
N TRP A 70 7.51 -13.41 0.95
CA TRP A 70 8.48 -12.57 0.26
C TRP A 70 9.90 -12.77 0.77
N GLN A 71 10.10 -13.09 2.05
CA GLN A 71 11.41 -13.37 2.60
C GLN A 71 12.13 -14.53 1.90
N GLU A 72 11.38 -15.44 1.30
CA GLU A 72 11.92 -16.56 0.54
C GLU A 72 12.17 -16.22 -0.94
N ALA A 73 11.71 -15.05 -1.39
CA ALA A 73 11.84 -14.63 -2.79
C ALA A 73 13.12 -13.81 -3.02
N PRO A 74 13.75 -13.93 -4.21
CA PRO A 74 14.97 -13.16 -4.51
C PRO A 74 14.73 -11.64 -4.54
N GLU A 75 13.49 -11.19 -4.78
CA GLU A 75 13.14 -9.78 -4.82
C GLU A 75 12.66 -9.21 -3.47
N PHE A 76 12.90 -9.92 -2.37
CA PHE A 76 12.43 -9.50 -1.05
C PHE A 76 12.83 -8.05 -0.71
N GLU A 77 14.09 -7.69 -0.89
CA GLU A 77 14.56 -6.35 -0.55
C GLU A 77 13.88 -5.27 -1.37
N ALA A 78 13.64 -5.52 -2.66
CA ALA A 78 12.94 -4.58 -3.52
C ALA A 78 11.48 -4.43 -3.10
N TRP A 79 10.79 -5.52 -2.78
CA TRP A 79 9.42 -5.50 -2.29
C TRP A 79 9.31 -4.74 -0.97
N LYS A 80 10.20 -5.04 -0.04
CA LYS A 80 10.24 -4.38 1.27
C LYS A 80 10.41 -2.86 1.12
N ALA A 81 11.32 -2.43 0.24
CA ALA A 81 11.55 -1.02 -0.02
C ALA A 81 10.30 -0.33 -0.57
N LEU A 82 9.56 -1.00 -1.48
CA LEU A 82 8.31 -0.46 -2.03
C LEU A 82 7.24 -0.32 -0.96
N VAL A 83 7.11 -1.28 -0.06
CA VAL A 83 6.13 -1.23 1.04
C VAL A 83 6.50 -0.13 2.04
N GLU A 84 7.76 0.02 2.36
CA GLU A 84 8.23 1.10 3.23
C GLU A 84 7.99 2.48 2.60
N GLN A 85 8.20 2.60 1.29
CA GLN A 85 7.90 3.82 0.54
C GLN A 85 6.40 4.13 0.57
N LEU A 86 5.55 3.10 0.50
CA LEU A 86 4.12 3.28 0.60
C LEU A 86 3.70 3.92 1.92
N VAL A 87 4.33 3.51 3.03
CA VAL A 87 4.08 4.15 4.33
C VAL A 87 4.37 5.65 4.26
N GLU A 88 5.48 6.03 3.66
CA GLU A 88 5.86 7.44 3.51
C GLU A 88 4.87 8.20 2.64
N ARG A 89 4.42 7.62 1.54
CA ARG A 89 3.44 8.25 0.65
C ARG A 89 2.08 8.44 1.33
N VAL A 90 1.66 7.47 2.13
CA VAL A 90 0.41 7.57 2.89
C VAL A 90 0.52 8.65 3.98
N ALA A 91 1.69 8.76 4.60
CA ALA A 91 1.94 9.70 5.71
C ALA A 91 2.17 11.15 5.26
N ALA A 92 2.53 11.35 4.01
CA ALA A 92 2.92 12.66 3.49
C ALA A 92 1.75 13.66 3.36
#